data_1dd43a747b0cf712611c49ccf5893a3f
#
_entry.id   1dd43a747b0cf712611c49ccf5893a3f
#
_cell.length_a   1.000
_cell.length_b   1.000
_cell.length_c   1.000
_cell.angle_alpha   90.00
_cell.angle_beta   90.00
_cell.angle_gamma   90.00
#
_symmetry.space_group_name_H-M   'P 1'
#
loop_
_entity.id
_entity.type
_entity.pdbx_description
1 polymer ?
#
loop_
_entity_poly.entity_id
_entity_poly.type
_entity_poly.pdbx_seq_one_letter_code
_entity_poly.pdbx_strand_id
1 'polypeptide(L)'
;MGEEYGISNLDVYPNPSRDIFNISFTSEEVQDFTLRVVNLLGEEIVKEEMQQFVGEYVKVINLNQYKKGIYLLEIQTQDGKINNKLILF
;
A
#
# COMPACT_ATOMS: atom_id res chain seq x y z
N MET A 1 16.65 -4.50 -3.32
CA MET A 1 15.76 -4.59 -3.94
C MET A 1 15.54 -3.81 -5.15
N GLY A 2 15.11 -3.87 -6.04
CA GLY A 2 14.98 -3.19 -7.24
C GLY A 2 13.66 -2.52 -7.40
N GLU A 3 13.42 -2.07 -8.58
CA GLU A 3 12.22 -1.41 -8.97
C GLU A 3 11.27 -2.44 -9.55
N GLU A 4 9.96 -2.28 -9.26
CA GLU A 4 8.97 -3.17 -9.81
C GLU A 4 7.82 -2.29 -10.32
N TYR A 5 7.53 -2.36 -11.63
CA TYR A 5 6.47 -1.56 -12.26
C TYR A 5 6.68 -0.06 -12.02
N GLY A 6 7.93 0.40 -12.00
CA GLY A 6 8.23 1.80 -11.75
C GLY A 6 8.16 2.20 -10.30
N ILE A 7 7.97 1.24 -9.39
CA ILE A 7 7.87 1.49 -7.94
C ILE A 7 9.12 0.95 -7.28
N SER A 8 9.77 1.76 -6.45
CA SER A 8 10.96 1.34 -5.72
C SER A 8 10.86 1.76 -4.28
N ASN A 9 11.70 1.18 -3.45
CA ASN A 9 11.86 1.54 -2.04
C ASN A 9 10.55 1.42 -1.26
N LEU A 10 9.73 0.42 -1.58
CA LEU A 10 8.49 0.21 -0.84
C LEU A 10 8.83 -0.20 0.59
N ASP A 11 8.23 0.52 1.55
CA ASP A 11 8.45 0.28 2.95
C ASP A 11 7.11 0.41 3.67
N VAL A 12 6.83 -0.52 4.57
CA VAL A 12 5.61 -0.52 5.37
C VAL A 12 6.01 -0.77 6.81
N TYR A 13 5.75 0.19 7.70
CA TYR A 13 6.22 0.04 9.07
C TYR A 13 5.31 0.78 10.05
N PRO A 14 5.22 0.26 11.28
CA PRO A 14 5.65 -1.06 11.69
C PRO A 14 4.74 -2.13 11.09
N ASN A 15 5.26 -3.34 10.95
CA ASN A 15 4.48 -4.45 10.42
C ASN A 15 5.07 -5.72 11.03
N PRO A 16 4.42 -6.31 12.02
CA PRO A 16 3.03 -6.07 12.47
C PRO A 16 2.83 -4.75 13.19
N SER A 17 1.60 -4.30 13.24
CA SER A 17 1.24 -3.09 13.94
C SER A 17 -0.04 -3.31 14.74
N ARG A 18 -0.22 -2.50 15.77
CA ARG A 18 -1.46 -2.54 16.55
C ARG A 18 -2.56 -1.71 15.92
N ASP A 19 -2.20 -0.70 15.15
CA ASP A 19 -3.21 0.21 14.60
C ASP A 19 -2.74 0.94 13.34
N ILE A 20 -1.54 1.48 13.33
CA ILE A 20 -1.10 2.39 12.26
C ILE A 20 -0.02 1.74 11.42
N PHE A 21 -0.16 1.87 10.10
CA PHE A 21 0.86 1.46 9.15
C PHE A 21 1.30 2.68 8.37
N ASN A 22 2.60 2.91 8.30
CA ASN A 22 3.18 3.96 7.46
C ASN A 22 3.65 3.30 6.18
N ILE A 23 3.20 3.83 5.05
CA ILE A 23 3.54 3.28 3.75
C ILE A 23 4.29 4.35 2.98
N SER A 24 5.45 3.98 2.43
CA SER A 24 6.19 4.89 1.59
C SER A 24 6.80 4.13 0.42
N PHE A 25 6.90 4.79 -0.71
CA PHE A 25 7.61 4.26 -1.86
C PHE A 25 7.90 5.42 -2.80
N THR A 26 8.68 5.13 -3.83
CA THR A 26 9.01 6.11 -4.85
C THR A 26 8.49 5.64 -6.19
N SER A 27 7.77 6.51 -6.88
CA SER A 27 7.42 6.25 -8.27
C SER A 27 8.52 6.85 -9.12
N GLU A 28 9.22 6.00 -9.87
CA GLU A 28 10.39 6.42 -10.63
C GLU A 28 10.00 7.15 -11.91
N GLU A 29 8.76 6.98 -12.34
CA GLU A 29 8.27 7.62 -13.55
C GLU A 29 6.88 8.14 -13.29
N VAL A 30 6.44 9.06 -14.12
CA VAL A 30 5.08 9.60 -14.03
C VAL A 30 4.12 8.49 -14.38
N GLN A 31 3.21 8.17 -13.48
CA GLN A 31 2.24 7.12 -13.74
C GLN A 31 1.04 7.24 -12.83
N ASP A 32 -0.02 6.57 -13.23
CA ASP A 32 -1.21 6.43 -12.39
C ASP A 32 -1.07 5.18 -11.56
N PHE A 33 -1.52 5.24 -10.32
CA PHE A 33 -1.60 4.02 -9.52
C PHE A 33 -2.78 4.10 -8.56
N THR A 34 -3.22 2.93 -8.12
CA THR A 34 -4.27 2.80 -7.13
C THR A 34 -3.71 2.04 -5.95
N LEU A 35 -3.87 2.61 -4.76
CA LEU A 35 -3.47 1.95 -3.53
C LEU A 35 -4.72 1.48 -2.82
N ARG A 36 -4.77 0.20 -2.45
CA ARG A 36 -5.91 -0.37 -1.75
C ARG A 36 -5.44 -1.21 -0.59
N VAL A 37 -6.27 -1.26 0.45
CA VAL A 37 -6.11 -2.24 1.52
C VAL A 37 -7.38 -3.06 1.55
N VAL A 38 -7.23 -4.38 1.47
CA VAL A 38 -8.37 -5.29 1.47
C VAL A 38 -8.21 -6.30 2.60
N ASN A 39 -9.32 -6.80 3.10
CA ASN A 39 -9.27 -7.87 4.08
C ASN A 39 -9.24 -9.22 3.35
N LEU A 40 -9.22 -10.33 4.11
CA LEU A 40 -9.11 -11.65 3.50
C LEU A 40 -10.37 -12.08 2.76
N LEU A 41 -11.47 -11.39 2.98
CA LEU A 41 -12.69 -11.65 2.21
C LEU A 41 -12.72 -10.87 0.91
N GLY A 42 -11.68 -10.06 0.66
CA GLY A 42 -11.62 -9.25 -0.54
C GLY A 42 -12.33 -7.91 -0.42
N GLU A 43 -12.82 -7.57 0.76
CA GLU A 43 -13.50 -6.30 0.94
C GLU A 43 -12.49 -5.16 1.00
N GLU A 44 -12.76 -4.12 0.26
CA GLU A 44 -11.88 -2.96 0.18
C GLU A 44 -12.18 -2.03 1.35
N ILE A 45 -11.18 -1.76 2.19
CA ILE A 45 -11.38 -0.91 3.35
C ILE A 45 -10.66 0.43 3.21
N VAL A 46 -9.68 0.52 2.33
CA VAL A 46 -8.99 1.77 2.03
C VAL A 46 -8.72 1.79 0.53
N LYS A 47 -8.93 2.94 -0.10
CA LYS A 47 -8.62 3.10 -1.52
C LYS A 47 -8.17 4.52 -1.77
N GLU A 48 -7.12 4.68 -2.54
CA GLU A 48 -6.66 5.99 -2.99
C GLU A 48 -6.16 5.87 -4.42
N GLU A 49 -6.57 6.79 -5.26
CA GLU A 49 -6.14 6.82 -6.66
C GLU A 49 -5.30 8.04 -6.88
N MET A 50 -4.12 7.84 -7.48
CA MET A 50 -3.21 8.92 -7.79
C MET A 50 -3.01 8.95 -9.30
N GLN A 51 -3.06 10.15 -9.87
CA GLN A 51 -2.90 10.30 -11.31
C GLN A 51 -1.65 11.10 -11.62
N GLN A 52 -0.89 10.61 -12.59
CA GLN A 52 0.31 11.28 -13.09
C GLN A 52 1.24 11.65 -11.95
N PHE A 53 1.50 10.68 -11.09
CA PHE A 53 2.33 10.88 -9.91
C PHE A 53 3.76 10.45 -10.19
N VAL A 54 4.72 11.21 -9.68
CA VAL A 54 6.13 10.85 -9.74
C VAL A 54 6.76 11.32 -8.43
N GLY A 55 7.75 10.57 -7.96
CA GLY A 55 8.48 10.95 -6.76
C GLY A 55 8.05 10.13 -5.56
N GLU A 56 8.30 10.66 -4.38
CA GLU A 56 8.07 9.94 -3.15
C GLU A 56 6.61 10.06 -2.71
N TYR A 57 6.02 8.92 -2.37
CA TYR A 57 4.66 8.84 -1.88
C TYR A 57 4.70 8.34 -0.44
N VAL A 58 3.97 9.01 0.43
CA VAL A 58 3.89 8.64 1.85
C VAL A 58 2.43 8.66 2.26
N LYS A 59 2.00 7.62 2.96
CA LYS A 59 0.63 7.54 3.44
C LYS A 59 0.59 6.84 4.78
N VAL A 60 -0.24 7.37 5.68
CA VAL A 60 -0.49 6.74 6.97
C VAL A 60 -1.88 6.13 6.93
N ILE A 61 -1.96 4.85 7.27
CA ILE A 61 -3.23 4.13 7.31
C ILE A 61 -3.49 3.72 8.75
N ASN A 62 -4.66 4.13 9.28
CA ASN A 62 -5.05 3.82 10.64
C ASN A 62 -6.15 2.77 10.59
N LEU A 63 -5.86 1.58 11.09
CA LEU A 63 -6.81 0.47 11.08
C LEU A 63 -7.31 0.14 12.48
N ASN A 64 -7.24 1.10 13.41
CA ASN A 64 -7.56 0.77 14.79
C ASN A 64 -9.04 0.42 14.99
N GLN A 65 -9.91 0.79 14.07
CA GLN A 65 -11.33 0.46 14.15
C GLN A 65 -11.69 -0.83 13.43
N TYR A 66 -10.71 -1.50 12.87
CA TYR A 66 -10.95 -2.73 12.11
C TYR A 66 -10.51 -3.92 12.91
N LYS A 67 -11.05 -5.09 12.57
CA LYS A 67 -10.72 -6.31 13.28
C LYS A 67 -9.25 -6.64 13.13
N LYS A 68 -8.66 -7.16 14.19
CA LYS A 68 -7.29 -7.65 14.13
C LYS A 68 -7.22 -8.82 13.16
N GLY A 69 -6.12 -8.94 12.47
CA GLY A 69 -5.96 -10.01 11.51
C GLY A 69 -5.04 -9.59 10.38
N ILE A 70 -5.16 -10.28 9.26
CA ILE A 70 -4.30 -10.07 8.11
C ILE A 70 -5.04 -9.27 7.06
N TYR A 71 -4.36 -8.29 6.51
CA TYR A 71 -4.86 -7.44 5.43
C TYR A 71 -3.84 -7.44 4.31
N LEU A 72 -4.27 -7.08 3.11
CA LEU A 72 -3.38 -6.98 1.97
C LEU A 72 -3.36 -5.55 1.46
N LEU A 73 -2.16 -4.99 1.36
CA LEU A 73 -1.94 -3.74 0.68
C LEU A 73 -1.66 -4.05 -0.78
N GLU A 74 -2.37 -3.36 -1.67
CA GLU A 74 -2.18 -3.54 -3.11
C GLU A 74 -1.84 -2.21 -3.72
N ILE A 75 -0.79 -2.17 -4.53
CA ILE A 75 -0.45 -1.01 -5.33
C ILE A 75 -0.55 -1.45 -6.77
N GLN A 76 -1.57 -0.96 -7.46
CA GLN A 76 -1.83 -1.37 -8.83
C GLN A 76 -1.43 -0.28 -9.79
N THR A 77 -0.54 -0.62 -10.74
CA THR A 77 -0.16 0.28 -11.81
C THR A 77 -0.71 -0.28 -13.11
N GLN A 78 -0.55 0.44 -14.21
CA GLN A 78 -1.02 -0.08 -15.48
C GLN A 78 -0.22 -1.30 -15.93
N ASP A 79 0.98 -1.50 -15.38
CA ASP A 79 1.84 -2.62 -15.78
C ASP A 79 1.72 -3.82 -14.87
N GLY A 80 1.13 -3.67 -13.68
CA GLY A 80 1.01 -4.79 -12.76
C GLY A 80 0.65 -4.36 -11.37
N LYS A 81 0.65 -5.32 -10.46
CA LYS A 81 0.20 -5.11 -9.10
C LYS A 81 1.25 -5.61 -8.11
N ILE A 82 1.51 -4.81 -7.09
CA ILE A 82 2.41 -5.16 -6.00
C ILE A 82 1.57 -5.39 -4.76
N ASN A 83 1.81 -6.50 -4.06
CA ASN A 83 1.07 -6.85 -2.85
C ASN A 83 2.01 -6.87 -1.67
N ASN A 84 1.50 -6.48 -0.51
CA ASN A 84 2.25 -6.56 0.73
C ASN A 84 1.28 -6.91 1.84
N LYS A 85 1.67 -7.87 2.68
CA LYS A 85 0.81 -8.32 3.77
C LYS A 85 0.95 -7.38 4.95
N LEU A 86 -0.19 -7.00 5.54
CA LEU A 86 -0.23 -6.19 6.75
C LEU A 86 -0.79 -7.06 7.87
N ILE A 87 -0.10 -7.09 8.99
CA ILE A 87 -0.55 -7.87 10.15
C ILE A 87 -0.94 -6.90 11.25
N LEU A 88 -2.22 -6.91 11.58
CA LEU A 88 -2.80 -6.05 12.61
C LEU A 88 -3.08 -6.90 13.84
N PHE A 89 -2.48 -6.57 14.97
CA PHE A 89 -2.62 -7.39 16.18
C PHE A 89 -3.03 -6.59 17.42
#